data_3e8bdf4d39075c04d1a2115da44199d1
#
_entry.id   3e8bdf4d39075c04d1a2115da44199d1
#
_cell.length_a   1.000
_cell.length_b   1.000
_cell.length_c   1.000
_cell.angle_alpha   90.00
_cell.angle_beta   90.00
_cell.angle_gamma   90.00
#
_symmetry.space_group_name_H-M   'P 1'
#
loop_
_entity.id
_entity.type
_entity.pdbx_description
1 polymer ?
#
loop_
_entity_poly.entity_id
_entity_poly.type
_entity_poly.pdbx_seq_one_letter_code
_entity_poly.pdbx_strand_id
1 'polypeptide(L)'
;MRILITGFEPYWDYHENSSWEVAKILSSYKSEAFEIVTEQMPVSFSHVADALHKAISNHNPDLIVLLGQSGGSERIKLERFALNLMDAKICDNDGYCPDEELIYEDKPAALRTSLPIKKLCSVIENQDIKVKISNSCGLYVCNRVYYEALLECSNNPSMNAIFIHLPFYPYLRLATSYSALRDLRYK
;
A
#
# COMPACT_ATOMS: atom_id res chain seq x y z
N MET A 1 3.95 18.12 6.93
CA MET A 1 3.08 16.96 6.62
C MET A 1 3.83 15.69 6.95
N ARG A 2 3.21 14.74 7.65
CA ARG A 2 3.81 13.42 7.96
C ARG A 2 3.17 12.34 7.10
N ILE A 3 4.01 11.54 6.44
CA ILE A 3 3.60 10.46 5.54
C ILE A 3 4.01 9.14 6.17
N LEU A 4 3.04 8.30 6.51
CA LEU A 4 3.29 6.91 6.90
C LEU A 4 3.31 6.05 5.63
N ILE A 5 4.44 5.43 5.35
CA ILE A 5 4.58 4.46 4.26
C ILE A 5 4.70 3.07 4.87
N THR A 6 3.84 2.15 4.47
CA THR A 6 3.91 0.77 4.93
C THR A 6 4.30 -0.17 3.81
N GLY A 7 4.93 -1.28 4.15
CA GLY A 7 5.18 -2.41 3.28
C GLY A 7 5.00 -3.69 4.06
N PHE A 8 4.82 -4.81 3.38
CA PHE A 8 4.57 -6.09 4.02
C PHE A 8 5.84 -6.89 4.26
N GLU A 9 5.81 -7.71 5.29
CA GLU A 9 6.78 -8.78 5.48
C GLU A 9 6.76 -9.78 4.30
N PRO A 10 7.79 -10.63 4.15
CA PRO A 10 7.78 -11.75 3.20
C PRO A 10 6.60 -12.71 3.47
N TYR A 11 6.07 -13.31 2.41
CA TYR A 11 4.98 -14.28 2.48
C TYR A 11 5.23 -15.44 1.50
N TRP A 12 4.63 -16.59 1.78
CA TRP A 12 4.87 -17.84 1.07
C TRP A 12 6.37 -18.19 1.07
N ASP A 13 6.90 -18.63 -0.07
CA ASP A 13 8.33 -19.00 -0.23
C ASP A 13 9.22 -17.82 -0.62
N TYR A 14 8.71 -16.57 -0.59
CA TYR A 14 9.51 -15.39 -0.88
C TYR A 14 10.36 -15.00 0.32
N HIS A 15 11.65 -14.71 0.07
CA HIS A 15 12.57 -14.20 1.11
C HIS A 15 12.50 -12.67 1.29
N GLU A 16 11.92 -11.98 0.31
CA GLU A 16 11.79 -10.51 0.29
C GLU A 16 10.39 -10.13 -0.20
N ASN A 17 9.93 -8.94 0.19
CA ASN A 17 8.70 -8.34 -0.32
C ASN A 17 9.02 -6.97 -0.90
N SER A 18 8.75 -6.78 -2.20
CA SER A 18 9.07 -5.53 -2.90
C SER A 18 8.46 -4.30 -2.24
N SER A 19 7.33 -4.42 -1.57
CA SER A 19 6.68 -3.29 -0.89
C SER A 19 7.51 -2.81 0.30
N TRP A 20 8.07 -3.72 1.10
CA TRP A 20 8.93 -3.35 2.22
C TRP A 20 10.29 -2.83 1.76
N GLU A 21 10.88 -3.44 0.71
CA GLU A 21 12.14 -2.95 0.16
C GLU A 21 12.03 -1.49 -0.33
N VAL A 22 10.94 -1.16 -1.02
CA VAL A 22 10.66 0.21 -1.45
C VAL A 22 10.40 1.15 -0.25
N ALA A 23 9.64 0.72 0.75
CA ALA A 23 9.40 1.52 1.96
C ALA A 23 10.72 1.87 2.66
N LYS A 24 11.65 0.91 2.82
CA LYS A 24 12.98 1.14 3.38
C LYS A 24 13.80 2.16 2.58
N ILE A 25 13.75 2.10 1.24
CA ILE A 25 14.43 3.08 0.39
C ILE A 25 13.85 4.47 0.61
N LEU A 26 12.51 4.59 0.62
CA LEU A 26 11.83 5.87 0.79
C LEU A 26 12.05 6.48 2.18
N SER A 27 12.30 5.68 3.23
CA SER A 27 12.59 6.19 4.57
C SER A 27 13.84 7.06 4.65
N SER A 28 14.78 6.86 3.72
CA SER A 28 16.02 7.65 3.63
C SER A 28 15.83 9.01 2.92
N TYR A 29 14.69 9.20 2.26
CA TYR A 29 14.41 10.45 1.54
C TYR A 29 14.14 11.60 2.52
N LYS A 30 14.80 12.73 2.33
CA LYS A 30 14.66 13.92 3.16
C LYS A 30 13.99 15.04 2.38
N SER A 31 13.02 15.70 3.00
CA SER A 31 12.31 16.86 2.44
C SER A 31 11.99 17.84 3.57
N GLU A 32 12.06 19.13 3.28
CA GLU A 32 11.61 20.17 4.22
C GLU A 32 10.06 20.27 4.28
N ALA A 33 9.38 19.81 3.23
CA ALA A 33 7.92 19.88 3.12
C ALA A 33 7.19 18.75 3.86
N PHE A 34 7.85 17.59 4.05
CA PHE A 34 7.23 16.43 4.69
C PHE A 34 8.26 15.49 5.32
N GLU A 35 7.81 14.77 6.32
CA GLU A 35 8.53 13.71 7.01
C GLU A 35 7.97 12.36 6.56
N ILE A 36 8.85 11.39 6.25
CA ILE A 36 8.46 10.01 5.95
C ILE A 36 8.79 9.15 7.17
N VAL A 37 7.80 8.40 7.64
CA VAL A 37 7.93 7.33 8.63
C VAL A 37 7.49 6.02 8.00
N THR A 38 8.11 4.91 8.37
CA THR A 38 7.84 3.61 7.76
C THR A 38 7.55 2.55 8.80
N GLU A 39 6.59 1.68 8.51
CA GLU A 39 6.24 0.52 9.33
C GLU A 39 6.05 -0.73 8.47
N GLN A 40 6.51 -1.87 8.98
CA GLN A 40 6.29 -3.15 8.33
C GLN A 40 4.97 -3.75 8.82
N MET A 41 4.13 -4.19 7.88
CA MET A 41 2.85 -4.83 8.16
C MET A 41 2.97 -6.34 8.09
N PRO A 42 2.32 -7.08 9.01
CA PRO A 42 2.26 -8.54 8.92
C PRO A 42 1.37 -8.96 7.74
N VAL A 43 1.69 -10.08 7.12
CA VAL A 43 0.81 -10.75 6.16
C VAL A 43 -0.14 -11.67 6.95
N SER A 44 -1.05 -11.05 7.68
CA SER A 44 -2.00 -11.70 8.58
C SER A 44 -3.33 -10.95 8.57
N PHE A 45 -4.41 -11.64 8.25
CA PHE A 45 -5.76 -11.06 8.31
C PHE A 45 -6.15 -10.63 9.73
N SER A 46 -5.71 -11.40 10.72
CA SER A 46 -6.03 -11.17 12.13
C SER A 46 -5.25 -10.01 12.75
N HIS A 47 -3.99 -9.79 12.33
CA HIS A 47 -3.08 -8.88 13.00
C HIS A 47 -2.82 -7.56 12.24
N VAL A 48 -3.11 -7.51 10.93
CA VAL A 48 -2.76 -6.34 10.11
C VAL A 48 -3.48 -5.07 10.50
N ALA A 49 -4.74 -5.17 10.97
CA ALA A 49 -5.50 -4.01 11.43
C ALA A 49 -4.91 -3.39 12.69
N ASP A 50 -4.60 -4.20 13.70
CA ASP A 50 -3.98 -3.74 14.94
C ASP A 50 -2.60 -3.14 14.69
N ALA A 51 -1.80 -3.74 13.78
CA ALA A 51 -0.52 -3.19 13.37
C ALA A 51 -0.67 -1.80 12.74
N LEU A 52 -1.66 -1.62 11.86
CA LEU A 52 -1.96 -0.33 11.24
C LEU A 52 -2.42 0.70 12.30
N HIS A 53 -3.35 0.35 13.19
CA HIS A 53 -3.81 1.25 14.25
C HIS A 53 -2.69 1.70 15.17
N LYS A 54 -1.79 0.77 15.53
CA LYS A 54 -0.60 1.09 16.30
C LYS A 54 0.33 2.06 15.56
N ALA A 55 0.55 1.85 14.26
CA ALA A 55 1.35 2.74 13.44
C ALA A 55 0.72 4.14 13.33
N ILE A 56 -0.59 4.23 13.12
CA ILE A 56 -1.33 5.51 13.08
C ILE A 56 -1.20 6.22 14.42
N SER A 57 -1.41 5.53 15.53
CA SER A 57 -1.32 6.10 16.88
C SER A 57 0.08 6.61 17.22
N ASN A 58 1.12 5.86 16.83
CA ASN A 58 2.51 6.22 17.10
C ASN A 58 2.98 7.42 16.28
N HIS A 59 2.52 7.52 15.03
CA HIS A 59 3.06 8.49 14.07
C HIS A 59 2.14 9.66 13.78
N ASN A 60 0.83 9.55 14.05
CA ASN A 60 -0.19 10.55 13.75
C ASN A 60 -0.03 11.13 12.31
N PRO A 61 -0.15 10.30 11.26
CA PRO A 61 0.13 10.70 9.88
C PRO A 61 -0.98 11.55 9.28
N ASP A 62 -0.62 12.46 8.36
CA ASP A 62 -1.56 13.19 7.49
C ASP A 62 -1.92 12.36 6.25
N LEU A 63 -0.99 11.50 5.82
CA LEU A 63 -1.14 10.64 4.65
C LEU A 63 -0.60 9.23 4.93
N ILE A 64 -1.39 8.22 4.61
CA ILE A 64 -1.01 6.81 4.66
C ILE A 64 -0.81 6.31 3.22
N VAL A 65 0.37 5.83 2.91
CA VAL A 65 0.71 5.17 1.64
C VAL A 65 1.00 3.71 1.92
N LEU A 66 0.02 2.86 1.65
CA LEU A 66 0.15 1.42 1.80
C LEU A 66 0.75 0.84 0.52
N LEU A 67 1.88 0.16 0.64
CA LEU A 67 2.54 -0.52 -0.47
C LEU A 67 2.28 -2.03 -0.37
N GLY A 68 1.95 -2.66 -1.50
CA GLY A 68 1.82 -4.11 -1.62
C GLY A 68 2.53 -4.65 -2.85
N GLN A 69 2.94 -5.91 -2.79
CA GLN A 69 3.52 -6.62 -3.94
C GLN A 69 2.42 -7.26 -4.79
N SER A 70 2.41 -6.98 -6.09
CA SER A 70 1.50 -7.63 -7.04
C SER A 70 2.27 -8.54 -7.98
N GLY A 71 2.28 -9.83 -7.71
CA GLY A 71 2.85 -10.83 -8.59
C GLY A 71 2.23 -10.77 -9.99
N GLY A 72 3.05 -10.93 -11.05
CA GLY A 72 2.59 -10.95 -12.44
C GLY A 72 2.20 -9.59 -13.03
N SER A 73 2.38 -8.47 -12.32
CA SER A 73 2.16 -7.13 -12.87
C SER A 73 3.49 -6.47 -13.23
N GLU A 74 3.57 -5.90 -14.43
CA GLU A 74 4.67 -5.04 -14.86
C GLU A 74 4.40 -3.55 -14.62
N ARG A 75 3.24 -3.21 -14.05
CA ARG A 75 2.79 -1.84 -13.85
C ARG A 75 2.50 -1.58 -12.38
N ILE A 76 2.81 -0.38 -11.93
CA ILE A 76 2.29 0.14 -10.66
C ILE A 76 0.77 0.25 -10.78
N LYS A 77 0.05 -0.15 -9.72
CA LYS A 77 -1.41 0.00 -9.65
C LYS A 77 -1.77 0.94 -8.52
N LEU A 78 -2.50 2.01 -8.84
CA LEU A 78 -3.12 2.88 -7.85
C LEU A 78 -4.51 2.34 -7.56
N GLU A 79 -4.74 1.81 -6.38
CA GLU A 79 -5.99 1.17 -6.01
C GLU A 79 -7.04 2.21 -5.63
N ARG A 80 -8.22 2.15 -6.26
CA ARG A 80 -9.30 3.12 -6.04
C ARG A 80 -10.19 2.75 -4.87
N PHE A 81 -10.47 1.47 -4.71
CA PHE A 81 -11.41 0.97 -3.72
C PHE A 81 -10.78 -0.14 -2.86
N ALA A 82 -11.25 -0.22 -1.63
CA ALA A 82 -11.17 -1.40 -0.79
C ALA A 82 -12.57 -1.96 -0.56
N LEU A 83 -12.69 -3.28 -0.48
CA LEU A 83 -13.95 -4.00 -0.34
C LEU A 83 -14.09 -4.54 1.08
N ASN A 84 -15.31 -4.54 1.59
CA ASN A 84 -15.66 -5.12 2.89
C ASN A 84 -15.78 -6.65 2.81
N LEU A 85 -14.75 -7.31 2.29
CA LEU A 85 -14.74 -8.74 2.06
C LEU A 85 -13.32 -9.29 2.14
N MET A 86 -13.19 -10.46 2.73
CA MET A 86 -11.96 -11.28 2.75
C MET A 86 -12.24 -12.61 2.09
N ASP A 87 -11.39 -13.00 1.14
CA ASP A 87 -11.46 -14.28 0.45
C ASP A 87 -10.06 -14.68 -0.03
N ALA A 88 -9.58 -15.85 0.35
CA ALA A 88 -8.22 -16.26 0.10
C ALA A 88 -8.11 -17.73 -0.27
N LYS A 89 -7.65 -18.02 -1.49
CA LYS A 89 -7.32 -19.39 -1.92
C LYS A 89 -6.04 -19.94 -1.30
N ILE A 90 -5.17 -19.07 -0.79
CA ILE A 90 -3.91 -19.41 -0.13
C ILE A 90 -3.92 -18.70 1.22
N CYS A 91 -3.63 -19.44 2.28
CA CYS A 91 -3.65 -18.92 3.64
C CYS A 91 -2.60 -17.81 3.83
N ASP A 92 -2.82 -16.97 4.81
CA ASP A 92 -1.85 -15.98 5.27
C ASP A 92 -0.69 -16.66 6.04
N ASN A 93 0.24 -15.86 6.59
CA ASN A 93 1.39 -16.36 7.31
C ASN A 93 1.02 -17.07 8.64
N ASP A 94 -0.19 -16.84 9.16
CA ASP A 94 -0.71 -17.51 10.36
C ASP A 94 -1.50 -18.77 10.03
N GLY A 95 -1.65 -19.09 8.74
CA GLY A 95 -2.39 -20.26 8.26
C GLY A 95 -3.91 -20.03 8.18
N TYR A 96 -4.38 -18.77 8.23
CA TYR A 96 -5.79 -18.43 8.11
C TYR A 96 -6.18 -18.19 6.64
N CYS A 97 -7.27 -18.84 6.22
CA CYS A 97 -7.83 -18.77 4.87
C CYS A 97 -9.30 -18.36 4.95
N PRO A 98 -9.65 -17.07 4.91
CA PRO A 98 -11.05 -16.65 4.86
C PRO A 98 -11.71 -17.07 3.54
N ASP A 99 -13.00 -17.47 3.63
CA ASP A 99 -13.84 -17.88 2.51
C ASP A 99 -15.10 -17.01 2.49
N GLU A 100 -15.12 -15.99 1.63
CA GLU A 100 -16.18 -14.98 1.48
C GLU A 100 -16.63 -14.32 2.81
N GLU A 101 -15.71 -14.00 3.69
CA GLU A 101 -16.01 -13.42 5.00
C GLU A 101 -16.04 -11.88 4.94
N LEU A 102 -17.06 -11.27 5.56
CA LEU A 102 -17.10 -9.82 5.74
C LEU A 102 -16.00 -9.36 6.71
N ILE A 103 -15.39 -8.21 6.42
CA ILE A 103 -14.48 -7.55 7.37
C ILE A 103 -15.29 -7.03 8.56
N TYR A 104 -16.45 -6.41 8.28
CA TYR A 104 -17.39 -5.85 9.26
C TYR A 104 -18.84 -6.01 8.78
N GLU A 105 -19.72 -6.46 9.64
CA GLU A 105 -21.15 -6.68 9.35
C GLU A 105 -21.93 -5.37 9.06
N ASP A 106 -21.54 -4.26 9.73
CA ASP A 106 -22.27 -3.01 9.76
C ASP A 106 -21.62 -1.88 8.94
N LYS A 107 -20.58 -2.19 8.14
CA LYS A 107 -19.85 -1.19 7.37
C LYS A 107 -20.18 -1.27 5.87
N PRO A 108 -19.92 -0.19 5.12
CA PRO A 108 -20.17 -0.16 3.67
C PRO A 108 -19.47 -1.28 2.90
N ALA A 109 -20.11 -1.81 1.86
CA ALA A 109 -19.54 -2.86 1.01
C ALA A 109 -18.21 -2.46 0.34
N ALA A 110 -17.97 -1.15 0.15
CA ALA A 110 -16.73 -0.63 -0.41
C ALA A 110 -16.44 0.78 0.11
N LEU A 111 -15.16 1.08 0.29
CA LEU A 111 -14.65 2.41 0.58
C LEU A 111 -13.74 2.88 -0.55
N ARG A 112 -13.74 4.20 -0.82
CA ARG A 112 -12.96 4.81 -1.89
C ARG A 112 -11.96 5.82 -1.32
N THR A 113 -10.73 5.83 -1.84
CA THR A 113 -9.78 6.91 -1.52
C THR A 113 -10.35 8.28 -1.93
N SER A 114 -10.14 9.29 -1.09
CA SER A 114 -10.46 10.69 -1.35
C SER A 114 -9.44 11.36 -2.28
N LEU A 115 -8.26 10.76 -2.45
CA LEU A 115 -7.18 11.32 -3.25
C LEU A 115 -7.55 11.41 -4.75
N PRO A 116 -7.02 12.42 -5.47
CA PRO A 116 -7.28 12.65 -6.89
C PRO A 116 -6.51 11.63 -7.75
N ILE A 117 -6.90 10.37 -7.69
CA ILE A 117 -6.17 9.21 -8.25
C ILE A 117 -5.85 9.35 -9.75
N LYS A 118 -6.73 10.01 -10.54
CA LYS A 118 -6.47 10.27 -11.96
C LYS A 118 -5.30 11.24 -12.15
N LYS A 119 -5.24 12.29 -11.33
CA LYS A 119 -4.14 13.26 -11.36
C LYS A 119 -2.82 12.60 -10.92
N LEU A 120 -2.86 11.78 -9.88
CA LEU A 120 -1.69 11.00 -9.44
C LEU A 120 -1.19 10.06 -10.55
N CYS A 121 -2.10 9.35 -11.22
CA CYS A 121 -1.76 8.49 -12.34
C CYS A 121 -1.04 9.27 -13.45
N SER A 122 -1.61 10.40 -13.90
CA SER A 122 -1.02 11.22 -14.95
C SER A 122 0.36 11.80 -14.56
N VAL A 123 0.55 12.19 -13.30
CA VAL A 123 1.86 12.68 -12.82
C VAL A 123 2.92 11.57 -12.90
N ILE A 124 2.58 10.33 -12.55
CA ILE A 124 3.48 9.19 -12.62
C ILE A 124 3.76 8.80 -14.08
N GLU A 125 2.73 8.77 -14.93
CA GLU A 125 2.88 8.50 -16.37
C GLU A 125 3.81 9.48 -17.06
N ASN A 126 3.78 10.76 -16.69
CA ASN A 126 4.65 11.80 -17.23
C ASN A 126 6.13 11.62 -16.85
N GLN A 127 6.46 10.68 -15.97
CA GLN A 127 7.83 10.28 -15.62
C GLN A 127 8.26 8.98 -16.34
N ASP A 128 7.55 8.58 -17.39
CA ASP A 128 7.75 7.32 -18.13
C ASP A 128 7.63 6.05 -17.26
N ILE A 129 6.93 6.16 -16.13
CA ILE A 129 6.68 5.02 -15.24
C ILE A 129 5.36 4.36 -15.63
N LYS A 130 5.41 3.06 -15.90
CA LYS A 130 4.21 2.28 -16.22
C LYS A 130 3.27 2.20 -15.01
N VAL A 131 2.18 2.90 -15.05
CA VAL A 131 1.17 2.94 -13.99
C VAL A 131 -0.24 2.68 -14.57
N LYS A 132 -1.17 2.27 -13.74
CA LYS A 132 -2.60 2.22 -14.05
C LYS A 132 -3.44 2.43 -12.81
N ILE A 133 -4.69 2.86 -13.01
CA ILE A 133 -5.70 2.84 -11.95
C ILE A 133 -6.31 1.45 -11.90
N SER A 134 -6.41 0.90 -10.69
CA SER A 134 -7.11 -0.35 -10.40
C SER A 134 -8.34 -0.10 -9.54
N ASN A 135 -9.39 -0.86 -9.74
CA ASN A 135 -10.63 -0.73 -8.99
C ASN A 135 -10.78 -1.76 -7.86
N SER A 136 -9.82 -2.65 -7.70
CA SER A 136 -9.79 -3.63 -6.61
C SER A 136 -8.36 -4.08 -6.35
N CYS A 137 -7.95 -4.04 -5.09
CA CYS A 137 -6.68 -4.58 -4.63
C CYS A 137 -6.72 -6.10 -4.34
N GLY A 138 -7.76 -6.78 -4.80
CA GLY A 138 -8.04 -8.17 -4.46
C GLY A 138 -8.83 -8.29 -3.16
N LEU A 139 -8.83 -9.47 -2.54
CA LEU A 139 -9.56 -9.77 -1.29
C LEU A 139 -8.64 -10.34 -0.20
N TYR A 140 -7.33 -10.31 -0.45
CA TYR A 140 -6.30 -10.77 0.48
C TYR A 140 -5.95 -9.71 1.54
N VAL A 141 -4.91 -9.91 2.32
CA VAL A 141 -4.48 -9.02 3.42
C VAL A 141 -4.28 -7.56 2.96
N CYS A 142 -3.88 -7.34 1.68
CA CYS A 142 -3.80 -6.01 1.09
C CYS A 142 -5.14 -5.26 1.14
N ASN A 143 -6.23 -5.94 0.80
CA ASN A 143 -7.58 -5.38 0.87
C ASN A 143 -8.01 -5.15 2.32
N ARG A 144 -7.71 -6.09 3.21
CA ARG A 144 -8.05 -5.99 4.63
C ARG A 144 -7.45 -4.72 5.26
N VAL A 145 -6.16 -4.47 5.07
CA VAL A 145 -5.49 -3.28 5.64
C VAL A 145 -5.91 -1.99 4.92
N TYR A 146 -6.18 -2.04 3.61
CA TYR A 146 -6.63 -0.85 2.88
C TYR A 146 -8.04 -0.44 3.27
N TYR A 147 -8.93 -1.41 3.49
CA TYR A 147 -10.27 -1.14 4.00
C TYR A 147 -10.19 -0.45 5.37
N GLU A 148 -9.35 -0.94 6.27
CA GLU A 148 -9.11 -0.36 7.59
C GLU A 148 -8.59 1.09 7.49
N ALA A 149 -7.57 1.33 6.66
CA ALA A 149 -7.02 2.67 6.47
C ALA A 149 -8.07 3.67 5.95
N LEU A 150 -8.92 3.25 5.02
CA LEU A 150 -9.99 4.10 4.50
C LEU A 150 -11.12 4.32 5.53
N LEU A 151 -11.37 3.35 6.38
CA LEU A 151 -12.32 3.49 7.49
C LEU A 151 -11.81 4.51 8.51
N GLU A 152 -10.52 4.46 8.88
CA GLU A 152 -9.86 5.46 9.72
C GLU A 152 -9.92 6.87 9.11
N CYS A 153 -9.68 6.99 7.79
CA CYS A 153 -9.83 8.27 7.09
C CYS A 153 -11.27 8.80 7.11
N SER A 154 -12.27 7.91 7.12
CA SER A 154 -13.68 8.31 7.22
C SER A 154 -14.00 8.90 8.59
N ASN A 155 -13.32 8.44 9.65
CA ASN A 155 -13.44 8.96 11.01
C ASN A 155 -12.56 10.20 11.24
N ASN A 156 -11.52 10.39 10.46
CA ASN A 156 -10.59 11.53 10.52
C ASN A 156 -10.41 12.20 9.14
N PRO A 157 -11.24 13.20 8.80
CA PRO A 157 -11.19 13.86 7.48
C PRO A 157 -9.87 14.59 7.14
N SER A 158 -9.00 14.83 8.11
CA SER A 158 -7.67 15.43 7.87
C SER A 158 -6.65 14.42 7.37
N MET A 159 -6.91 13.13 7.54
CA MET A 159 -6.04 12.03 7.11
C MET A 159 -6.52 11.46 5.77
N ASN A 160 -5.59 11.08 4.93
CA ASN A 160 -5.87 10.45 3.63
C ASN A 160 -5.10 9.14 3.50
N ALA A 161 -5.61 8.22 2.69
CA ALA A 161 -4.94 6.96 2.42
C ALA A 161 -5.03 6.56 0.94
N ILE A 162 -3.99 5.86 0.49
CA ILE A 162 -3.95 5.20 -0.82
C ILE A 162 -3.20 3.87 -0.70
N PHE A 163 -3.65 2.87 -1.44
CA PHE A 163 -2.92 1.63 -1.63
C PHE A 163 -2.29 1.60 -3.01
N ILE A 164 -1.02 1.23 -3.08
CA ILE A 164 -0.24 1.15 -4.31
C ILE A 164 0.36 -0.26 -4.42
N HIS A 165 -0.07 -1.00 -5.42
CA HIS A 165 0.57 -2.25 -5.75
C HIS A 165 1.78 -2.03 -6.64
N LEU A 166 2.91 -2.59 -6.21
CA LEU A 166 4.19 -2.57 -6.91
C LEU A 166 4.40 -3.88 -7.68
N PRO A 167 5.09 -3.83 -8.83
CA PRO A 167 5.60 -5.02 -9.50
C PRO A 167 6.51 -5.83 -8.59
N PHE A 168 6.73 -7.11 -8.94
CA PHE A 168 7.70 -7.95 -8.26
C PHE A 168 9.13 -7.38 -8.35
N TYR A 169 9.92 -7.49 -7.29
CA TYR A 169 11.22 -6.85 -7.10
C TYR A 169 12.25 -7.01 -8.25
N PRO A 170 12.38 -8.14 -8.95
CA PRO A 170 13.25 -8.26 -10.10
C PRO A 170 12.96 -7.24 -11.21
N TYR A 171 11.68 -6.90 -11.42
CA TYR A 171 11.28 -5.88 -12.40
C TYR A 171 11.57 -4.45 -11.91
N LEU A 172 11.55 -4.21 -10.60
CA LEU A 172 11.95 -2.92 -10.02
C LEU A 172 13.44 -2.68 -10.12
N ARG A 173 14.31 -3.70 -9.95
CA ARG A 173 15.75 -3.58 -10.16
C ARG A 173 16.10 -3.20 -11.60
N LEU A 174 15.38 -3.72 -12.58
CA LEU A 174 15.58 -3.36 -13.99
C LEU A 174 15.16 -1.91 -14.28
N ALA A 175 14.13 -1.40 -13.63
CA ALA A 175 13.68 -0.01 -13.77
C ALA A 175 14.61 0.98 -13.03
N THR A 176 15.21 0.60 -11.91
CA THR A 176 16.14 1.45 -11.14
C THR A 176 17.56 1.47 -11.69
N SER A 177 17.96 0.50 -12.50
CA SER A 177 19.25 0.50 -13.18
C SER A 177 19.32 1.47 -14.36
N TYR A 178 18.18 2.00 -14.82
CA TYR A 178 18.09 3.00 -15.87
C TYR A 178 17.74 4.38 -15.30
N SER A 179 18.74 5.23 -15.14
CA SER A 179 18.75 6.72 -15.11
C SER A 179 17.77 7.50 -14.21
N ALA A 180 16.60 7.00 -13.82
CA ALA A 180 15.59 7.79 -13.12
C ALA A 180 15.97 8.23 -11.69
N LEU A 181 16.86 7.51 -11.00
CA LEU A 181 17.38 7.91 -9.69
C LEU A 181 18.57 8.89 -9.78
N ARG A 182 19.16 9.07 -10.96
CA ARG A 182 20.27 10.02 -11.17
C ARG A 182 19.77 11.45 -11.22
N ASP A 183 18.57 11.68 -11.75
CA ASP A 183 18.02 13.04 -11.96
C ASP A 183 17.32 13.61 -10.74
N LEU A 184 16.95 12.77 -9.75
CA LEU A 184 16.39 13.22 -8.47
C LEU A 184 17.43 13.83 -7.50
N ARG A 185 18.73 13.72 -7.81
CA ARG A 185 19.80 14.31 -7.00
C ARG A 185 20.19 15.74 -7.43
N TYR A 186 19.58 16.27 -8.50
CA TYR A 186 19.97 17.56 -9.07
C TYR A 186 18.81 18.51 -9.42
N LYS A 187 17.71 18.46 -8.65
CA LYS A 187 16.73 19.56 -8.70
C LYS A 187 16.20 19.88 -7.32
#